data_a0d323cea06f4f475c6ffeea012b0278
#
_entry.id   a0d323cea06f4f475c6ffeea012b0278
#
_cell.length_a   1.000
_cell.length_b   1.000
_cell.length_c   1.000
_cell.angle_alpha   90.00
_cell.angle_beta   90.00
_cell.angle_gamma   90.00
#
_symmetry.space_group_name_H-M   'P 1'
#
loop_
_entity.id
_entity.type
_entity.pdbx_description
1 polymer ?
#
loop_
_entity_poly.entity_id
_entity_poly.type
_entity_poly.pdbx_seq_one_letter_code
_entity_poly.pdbx_strand_id
1 'polypeptide(L)'
;YTAEEGAAVNRGDPICTVYTAGFSPKELTLLKTYRTQIKDYQRILLSSANVPDAQLQRFETTVSERAQEAQALVRGAQGNLLNQEMLLKEAISQRHSYLRQKYVEDTKLSRLYDNENNQLQRIETWTKQFAASDNGIVSFYTDGLEAALSPVNVDLYTPQAVRDMFSGQVPEGYKRPKNTMDIYRLVRQYDWGALMLADDINWNPVVGDEYRMLIESFESTIVPVTIASITKSGGEMLVRLKADTPIEPILYIRSARVQLSKSVITYSVPASALINQDGVIGVVVQYLEGPYLVPVEVVSQDATQAHVVPVNAGHLYEGLT
;
A
#
# COMPACT_ATOMS: atom_id res chain seq x y z
N TYR A 1 -2.51 -17.80 -0.40
CA TYR A 1 -2.22 -16.50 0.23
C TYR A 1 -2.72 -16.54 1.67
N THR A 2 -1.99 -15.88 2.58
CA THR A 2 -2.38 -15.74 3.99
C THR A 2 -2.89 -14.33 4.24
N ALA A 3 -2.25 -13.32 3.65
CA ALA A 3 -2.76 -11.95 3.60
C ALA A 3 -3.70 -11.77 2.40
N GLU A 4 -4.64 -10.84 2.53
CA GLU A 4 -5.52 -10.42 1.44
C GLU A 4 -4.86 -9.31 0.62
N GLU A 5 -5.27 -9.14 -0.64
CA GLU A 5 -4.85 -8.02 -1.47
C GLU A 5 -5.28 -6.69 -0.85
N GLY A 6 -4.38 -5.72 -0.78
CA GLY A 6 -4.64 -4.43 -0.14
C GLY A 6 -4.64 -4.45 1.39
N ALA A 7 -4.33 -5.58 2.03
CA ALA A 7 -4.29 -5.67 3.49
C ALA A 7 -3.08 -4.91 4.06
N ALA A 8 -3.33 -4.15 5.13
CA ALA A 8 -2.26 -3.59 5.94
C ALA A 8 -1.61 -4.70 6.80
N VAL A 9 -0.29 -4.78 6.76
CA VAL A 9 0.50 -5.78 7.50
C VAL A 9 1.62 -5.09 8.28
N ASN A 10 1.99 -5.72 9.38
CA ASN A 10 3.16 -5.33 10.16
C ASN A 10 4.35 -6.24 9.84
N ARG A 11 5.53 -5.77 10.15
CA ARG A 11 6.76 -6.57 10.01
C ARG A 11 6.64 -7.90 10.72
N GLY A 12 6.86 -8.99 10.01
CA GLY A 12 6.76 -10.36 10.50
C GLY A 12 5.42 -11.03 10.26
N ASP A 13 4.38 -10.30 9.85
CA ASP A 13 3.09 -10.91 9.53
C ASP A 13 3.20 -11.85 8.32
N PRO A 14 2.54 -13.02 8.34
CA PRO A 14 2.61 -13.98 7.25
C PRO A 14 1.85 -13.45 6.02
N ILE A 15 2.50 -13.41 4.87
CA ILE A 15 1.91 -12.95 3.60
C ILE A 15 1.41 -14.13 2.78
N CYS A 16 2.28 -15.08 2.49
CA CYS A 16 1.91 -16.25 1.69
C CYS A 16 2.84 -17.43 1.90
N THR A 17 2.37 -18.61 1.51
CA THR A 17 3.17 -19.83 1.45
C THR A 17 3.26 -20.29 0.00
N VAL A 18 4.48 -20.47 -0.48
CA VAL A 18 4.75 -20.95 -1.84
C VAL A 18 5.17 -22.41 -1.79
N TYR A 19 4.58 -23.23 -2.62
CA TYR A 19 4.98 -24.61 -2.81
C TYR A 19 5.97 -24.71 -3.97
N THR A 20 7.08 -25.35 -3.73
CA THR A 20 8.14 -25.50 -4.74
C THR A 20 7.75 -26.51 -5.84
N ALA A 21 8.43 -26.46 -6.97
CA ALA A 21 8.22 -27.40 -8.05
C ALA A 21 8.42 -28.86 -7.57
N GLY A 22 7.50 -29.74 -7.94
CA GLY A 22 7.47 -31.14 -7.49
C GLY A 22 6.54 -31.42 -6.30
N PHE A 23 6.03 -30.39 -5.64
CA PHE A 23 5.00 -30.57 -4.61
C PHE A 23 3.74 -31.19 -5.21
N SER A 24 3.20 -32.23 -4.57
CA SER A 24 1.94 -32.87 -4.95
C SER A 24 0.83 -32.49 -3.98
N PRO A 25 -0.34 -32.05 -4.46
CA PRO A 25 -1.52 -31.82 -3.60
C PRO A 25 -1.94 -33.06 -2.79
N LYS A 26 -1.54 -34.26 -3.23
CA LYS A 26 -1.77 -35.52 -2.50
C LYS A 26 -1.13 -35.51 -1.10
N GLU A 27 -0.03 -34.77 -0.92
CA GLU A 27 0.63 -34.64 0.38
C GLU A 27 -0.27 -33.92 1.40
N LEU A 28 -0.99 -32.87 0.98
CA LEU A 28 -1.99 -32.20 1.83
C LEU A 28 -3.19 -33.09 2.11
N THR A 29 -3.63 -33.89 1.14
CA THR A 29 -4.71 -34.83 1.35
C THR A 29 -4.32 -35.91 2.37
N LEU A 30 -3.10 -36.41 2.30
CA LEU A 30 -2.58 -37.39 3.26
C LEU A 30 -2.49 -36.79 4.68
N LEU A 31 -2.01 -35.57 4.82
CA LEU A 31 -1.99 -34.85 6.10
C LEU A 31 -3.41 -34.71 6.67
N LYS A 32 -4.39 -34.32 5.84
CA LYS A 32 -5.80 -34.26 6.22
C LYS A 32 -6.33 -35.60 6.69
N THR A 33 -5.92 -36.68 6.03
CA THR A 33 -6.32 -38.07 6.40
C THR A 33 -5.78 -38.41 7.79
N TYR A 34 -4.49 -38.16 8.08
CA TYR A 34 -3.93 -38.42 9.41
C TYR A 34 -4.64 -37.60 10.50
N ARG A 35 -4.91 -36.33 10.26
CA ARG A 35 -5.67 -35.49 11.20
C ARG A 35 -7.08 -36.00 11.46
N THR A 36 -7.75 -36.51 10.44
CA THR A 36 -9.05 -37.13 10.59
C THR A 36 -8.95 -38.41 11.43
N GLN A 37 -7.99 -39.28 11.15
CA GLN A 37 -7.76 -40.50 11.92
C GLN A 37 -7.43 -40.21 13.39
N ILE A 38 -6.62 -39.19 13.68
CA ILE A 38 -6.34 -38.75 15.05
C ILE A 38 -7.64 -38.33 15.75
N LYS A 39 -8.42 -37.46 15.09
CA LYS A 39 -9.68 -36.95 15.63
C LYS A 39 -10.67 -38.08 15.93
N ASP A 40 -10.82 -39.01 15.01
CA ASP A 40 -11.75 -40.13 15.18
C ASP A 40 -11.28 -41.09 16.28
N TYR A 41 -9.99 -41.37 16.36
CA TYR A 41 -9.43 -42.20 17.42
C TYR A 41 -9.49 -41.53 18.80
N GLN A 42 -9.23 -40.25 18.89
CA GLN A 42 -9.45 -39.48 20.11
C GLN A 42 -10.92 -39.57 20.58
N ARG A 43 -11.88 -39.50 19.65
CA ARG A 43 -13.30 -39.64 19.98
C ARG A 43 -13.58 -41.02 20.59
N ILE A 44 -12.97 -42.08 20.08
CA ILE A 44 -13.11 -43.45 20.64
C ILE A 44 -12.53 -43.49 22.05
N LEU A 45 -11.33 -42.98 22.27
CA LEU A 45 -10.70 -42.96 23.60
C LEU A 45 -11.52 -42.15 24.61
N LEU A 46 -12.08 -41.03 24.21
CA LEU A 46 -12.92 -40.20 25.07
C LEU A 46 -14.27 -40.84 25.39
N SER A 47 -14.88 -41.55 24.43
CA SER A 47 -16.13 -42.26 24.68
C SER A 47 -15.98 -43.45 25.59
N SER A 48 -14.79 -44.00 25.72
CA SER A 48 -14.51 -45.13 26.65
C SER A 48 -14.08 -44.65 28.06
N ALA A 49 -13.87 -43.34 28.26
CA ALA A 49 -13.50 -42.78 29.55
C ALA A 49 -14.75 -42.61 30.45
N ASN A 50 -14.76 -43.29 31.58
CA ASN A 50 -15.88 -43.26 32.53
C ASN A 50 -15.87 -42.07 33.50
N VAL A 51 -14.85 -41.21 33.45
CA VAL A 51 -14.68 -40.07 34.37
C VAL A 51 -14.68 -38.76 33.59
N PRO A 52 -15.52 -37.81 34.00
CA PRO A 52 -15.48 -36.46 33.40
C PRO A 52 -14.12 -35.80 33.58
N ASP A 53 -13.60 -35.25 32.50
CA ASP A 53 -12.31 -34.53 32.49
C ASP A 53 -12.57 -33.02 32.43
N ALA A 54 -12.49 -32.35 33.58
CA ALA A 54 -12.76 -30.92 33.69
C ALA A 54 -11.74 -30.08 32.92
N GLN A 55 -10.50 -30.54 32.78
CA GLN A 55 -9.49 -29.83 32.02
C GLN A 55 -9.75 -29.95 30.52
N LEU A 56 -10.10 -31.10 30.05
CA LEU A 56 -10.50 -31.30 28.66
C LEU A 56 -11.75 -30.46 28.31
N GLN A 57 -12.74 -30.41 29.19
CA GLN A 57 -13.94 -29.59 28.97
C GLN A 57 -13.58 -28.11 28.80
N ARG A 58 -12.62 -27.58 29.57
CA ARG A 58 -12.15 -26.19 29.41
C ARG A 58 -11.54 -25.97 28.01
N PHE A 59 -10.67 -26.87 27.55
CA PHE A 59 -10.11 -26.76 26.21
C PHE A 59 -11.17 -26.86 25.11
N GLU A 60 -12.15 -27.73 25.26
CA GLU A 60 -13.24 -27.89 24.29
C GLU A 60 -14.15 -26.66 24.25
N THR A 61 -14.45 -26.07 25.40
CA THR A 61 -15.18 -24.80 25.48
C THR A 61 -14.41 -23.70 24.77
N THR A 62 -13.11 -23.53 25.06
CA THR A 62 -12.26 -22.51 24.41
C THR A 62 -12.22 -22.70 22.88
N VAL A 63 -12.03 -23.94 22.41
CA VAL A 63 -12.01 -24.21 20.95
C VAL A 63 -13.38 -23.87 20.33
N SER A 64 -14.49 -24.21 21.00
CA SER A 64 -15.84 -23.91 20.51
C SER A 64 -16.09 -22.40 20.44
N GLU A 65 -15.70 -21.65 21.46
CA GLU A 65 -15.83 -20.19 21.50
C GLU A 65 -15.03 -19.54 20.37
N ARG A 66 -13.75 -19.89 20.20
CA ARG A 66 -12.91 -19.37 19.12
C ARG A 66 -13.43 -19.75 17.72
N ALA A 67 -13.97 -20.94 17.57
CA ALA A 67 -14.59 -21.35 16.31
C ALA A 67 -15.85 -20.53 15.98
N GLN A 68 -16.69 -20.24 16.98
CA GLN A 68 -17.88 -19.40 16.81
C GLN A 68 -17.51 -17.96 16.47
N GLU A 69 -16.49 -17.38 17.13
CA GLU A 69 -15.98 -16.05 16.83
C GLU A 69 -15.44 -15.98 15.38
N ALA A 70 -14.61 -16.94 14.96
CA ALA A 70 -14.13 -17.02 13.59
C ALA A 70 -15.28 -17.17 12.58
N GLN A 71 -16.28 -17.99 12.90
CA GLN A 71 -17.46 -18.15 12.04
C GLN A 71 -18.29 -16.87 11.94
N ALA A 72 -18.41 -16.09 13.02
CA ALA A 72 -19.11 -14.80 13.00
C ALA A 72 -18.42 -13.80 12.07
N LEU A 73 -17.07 -13.75 12.09
CA LEU A 73 -16.29 -12.90 11.17
C LEU A 73 -16.47 -13.30 9.71
N VAL A 74 -16.45 -14.59 9.40
CA VAL A 74 -16.73 -15.09 8.03
C VAL A 74 -18.13 -14.71 7.56
N ARG A 75 -19.09 -14.54 8.48
CA ARG A 75 -20.48 -14.12 8.19
C ARG A 75 -20.66 -12.60 8.16
N GLY A 76 -19.59 -11.82 8.28
CA GLY A 76 -19.62 -10.36 8.14
C GLY A 76 -19.61 -9.57 9.45
N ALA A 77 -19.33 -10.22 10.60
CA ALA A 77 -19.05 -9.47 11.82
C ALA A 77 -17.76 -8.64 11.69
N GLN A 78 -17.71 -7.51 12.38
CA GLN A 78 -16.50 -6.67 12.39
C GLN A 78 -15.40 -7.32 13.24
N GLY A 79 -14.15 -7.30 12.73
CA GLY A 79 -12.99 -7.81 13.45
C GLY A 79 -11.89 -8.28 12.51
N ASN A 80 -10.81 -8.79 13.08
CA ASN A 80 -9.65 -9.32 12.34
C ASN A 80 -9.73 -10.84 12.25
N LEU A 81 -10.11 -11.35 11.07
CA LEU A 81 -10.24 -12.78 10.82
C LEU A 81 -8.91 -13.53 10.97
N LEU A 82 -7.80 -12.95 10.54
CA LEU A 82 -6.48 -13.58 10.64
C LEU A 82 -6.08 -13.79 12.11
N ASN A 83 -6.27 -12.78 12.94
CA ASN A 83 -6.01 -12.89 14.38
C ASN A 83 -6.88 -13.97 15.02
N GLN A 84 -8.15 -14.04 14.66
CA GLN A 84 -9.08 -15.04 15.20
C GLN A 84 -8.76 -16.45 14.73
N GLU A 85 -8.29 -16.61 13.49
CA GLU A 85 -7.76 -17.87 12.99
C GLU A 85 -6.53 -18.34 13.77
N MET A 86 -5.61 -17.43 14.12
CA MET A 86 -4.45 -17.73 14.95
C MET A 86 -4.86 -18.18 16.36
N LEU A 87 -5.80 -17.49 16.99
CA LEU A 87 -6.32 -17.86 18.31
C LEU A 87 -7.02 -19.23 18.30
N LEU A 88 -7.78 -19.52 17.25
CA LEU A 88 -8.42 -20.83 17.08
C LEU A 88 -7.35 -21.93 16.87
N LYS A 89 -6.34 -21.70 16.05
CA LYS A 89 -5.22 -22.65 15.85
C LYS A 89 -4.51 -22.93 17.16
N GLU A 90 -4.24 -21.91 17.96
CA GLU A 90 -3.61 -22.05 19.27
C GLU A 90 -4.49 -22.87 20.23
N ALA A 91 -5.77 -22.57 20.33
CA ALA A 91 -6.71 -23.33 21.17
C ALA A 91 -6.78 -24.82 20.75
N ILE A 92 -6.81 -25.10 19.45
CA ILE A 92 -6.77 -26.47 18.94
C ILE A 92 -5.43 -27.17 19.30
N SER A 93 -4.32 -26.45 19.17
CA SER A 93 -2.98 -26.96 19.52
C SER A 93 -2.86 -27.32 21.00
N GLN A 94 -3.36 -26.47 21.88
CA GLN A 94 -3.37 -26.72 23.33
C GLN A 94 -4.23 -27.95 23.67
N ARG A 95 -5.41 -28.07 23.08
CA ARG A 95 -6.25 -29.28 23.24
C ARG A 95 -5.52 -30.54 22.74
N HIS A 96 -4.86 -30.50 21.59
CA HIS A 96 -4.10 -31.64 21.06
C HIS A 96 -2.92 -32.01 21.95
N SER A 97 -2.17 -31.04 22.45
CA SER A 97 -1.05 -31.25 23.36
C SER A 97 -1.51 -31.92 24.66
N TYR A 98 -2.62 -31.47 25.22
CA TYR A 98 -3.22 -32.09 26.39
C TYR A 98 -3.63 -33.56 26.15
N LEU A 99 -4.31 -33.85 25.06
CA LEU A 99 -4.72 -35.22 24.72
C LEU A 99 -3.52 -36.14 24.43
N ARG A 100 -2.47 -35.59 23.78
CA ARG A 100 -1.22 -36.32 23.55
C ARG A 100 -0.53 -36.68 24.85
N GLN A 101 -0.49 -35.80 25.81
CA GLN A 101 0.09 -36.04 27.12
C GLN A 101 -0.74 -37.01 27.95
N LYS A 102 -2.06 -36.85 27.94
CA LYS A 102 -3.00 -37.70 28.68
C LYS A 102 -2.97 -39.18 28.22
N TYR A 103 -2.82 -39.39 26.92
CA TYR A 103 -2.82 -40.74 26.32
C TYR A 103 -1.43 -41.11 25.79
N VAL A 104 -0.36 -40.69 26.47
CA VAL A 104 1.03 -40.92 26.04
C VAL A 104 1.37 -42.42 25.90
N GLU A 105 0.75 -43.27 26.69
CA GLU A 105 0.96 -44.72 26.67
C GLU A 105 0.16 -45.43 25.54
N ASP A 106 -0.76 -44.74 24.89
CA ASP A 106 -1.52 -45.32 23.78
C ASP A 106 -0.67 -45.37 22.51
N THR A 107 -0.19 -46.54 22.18
CA THR A 107 0.73 -46.81 21.07
C THR A 107 0.09 -46.47 19.71
N LYS A 108 -1.23 -46.61 19.57
CA LYS A 108 -1.93 -46.30 18.31
C LYS A 108 -2.05 -44.82 18.10
N LEU A 109 -2.41 -44.05 19.14
CA LEU A 109 -2.49 -42.61 19.08
C LEU A 109 -1.11 -42.02 18.84
N SER A 110 -0.10 -42.50 19.54
CA SER A 110 1.30 -42.07 19.37
C SER A 110 1.77 -42.26 17.92
N ARG A 111 1.52 -43.42 17.33
CA ARG A 111 1.85 -43.70 15.93
C ARG A 111 1.11 -42.80 14.94
N LEU A 112 -0.13 -42.44 15.21
CA LEU A 112 -0.88 -41.50 14.35
C LEU A 112 -0.28 -40.10 14.41
N TYR A 113 0.14 -39.61 15.58
CA TYR A 113 0.84 -38.34 15.71
C TYR A 113 2.20 -38.36 15.04
N ASP A 114 2.96 -39.45 15.13
CA ASP A 114 4.25 -39.58 14.44
C ASP A 114 4.05 -39.54 12.92
N ASN A 115 3.02 -40.18 12.39
CA ASN A 115 2.69 -40.11 10.97
C ASN A 115 2.32 -38.69 10.55
N GLU A 116 1.53 -37.97 11.34
CA GLU A 116 1.19 -36.56 11.08
C GLU A 116 2.46 -35.70 11.09
N ASN A 117 3.31 -35.85 12.10
CA ASN A 117 4.53 -35.05 12.24
C ASN A 117 5.51 -35.30 11.09
N ASN A 118 5.73 -36.56 10.72
CA ASN A 118 6.57 -36.92 9.57
C ASN A 118 6.00 -36.31 8.26
N GLN A 119 4.68 -36.32 8.12
CA GLN A 119 4.03 -35.72 6.94
C GLN A 119 4.16 -34.19 6.92
N LEU A 120 4.06 -33.51 8.09
CA LEU A 120 4.29 -32.08 8.21
C LEU A 120 5.73 -31.73 7.83
N GLN A 121 6.73 -32.41 8.41
CA GLN A 121 8.12 -32.21 8.07
C GLN A 121 8.38 -32.40 6.58
N ARG A 122 7.77 -33.42 5.97
CA ARG A 122 7.89 -33.63 4.53
C ARG A 122 7.29 -32.49 3.73
N ILE A 123 6.13 -31.96 4.11
CA ILE A 123 5.51 -30.80 3.46
C ILE A 123 6.38 -29.55 3.62
N GLU A 124 6.96 -29.32 4.81
CA GLU A 124 7.84 -28.18 5.06
C GLU A 124 9.04 -28.12 4.11
N THR A 125 9.59 -29.27 3.72
CA THR A 125 10.70 -29.31 2.74
C THR A 125 10.29 -28.75 1.36
N TRP A 126 9.00 -28.73 1.06
CA TRP A 126 8.44 -28.27 -0.22
C TRP A 126 7.79 -26.88 -0.11
N THR A 127 7.82 -26.27 1.05
CA THR A 127 7.16 -24.98 1.28
C THR A 127 8.17 -23.90 1.64
N LYS A 128 7.88 -22.69 1.18
CA LYS A 128 8.57 -21.48 1.59
C LYS A 128 7.54 -20.47 2.07
N GLN A 129 7.64 -20.08 3.32
CA GLN A 129 6.79 -19.04 3.89
C GLN A 129 7.44 -17.67 3.67
N PHE A 130 6.61 -16.70 3.31
CA PHE A 130 7.00 -15.31 3.15
C PHE A 130 6.24 -14.48 4.17
N ALA A 131 6.99 -13.69 4.92
CA ALA A 131 6.47 -12.75 5.90
C ALA A 131 6.82 -11.31 5.47
N ALA A 132 6.06 -10.34 5.96
CA ALA A 132 6.32 -8.94 5.69
C ALA A 132 7.69 -8.52 6.23
N SER A 133 8.51 -7.91 5.39
CA SER A 133 9.84 -7.41 5.77
C SER A 133 9.77 -6.08 6.53
N ASP A 134 8.67 -5.35 6.37
CA ASP A 134 8.39 -4.05 6.99
C ASP A 134 6.87 -3.86 7.12
N ASN A 135 6.44 -2.77 7.75
CA ASN A 135 5.04 -2.37 7.79
C ASN A 135 4.62 -1.82 6.42
N GLY A 136 3.40 -2.10 5.99
CA GLY A 136 2.91 -1.61 4.71
C GLY A 136 1.62 -2.28 4.26
N ILE A 137 1.26 -2.05 3.01
CA ILE A 137 0.12 -2.66 2.34
C ILE A 137 0.63 -3.71 1.37
N VAL A 138 0.10 -4.91 1.45
CA VAL A 138 0.45 -6.01 0.54
C VAL A 138 -0.30 -5.84 -0.78
N SER A 139 0.43 -5.95 -1.89
CA SER A 139 -0.18 -6.11 -3.20
C SER A 139 0.47 -7.28 -3.95
N PHE A 140 -0.37 -8.18 -4.47
CA PHE A 140 0.07 -9.29 -5.30
C PHE A 140 0.11 -8.90 -6.78
N TYR A 141 -0.27 -7.66 -7.11
CA TYR A 141 -0.11 -7.12 -8.44
C TYR A 141 1.33 -6.65 -8.65
N THR A 142 2.06 -7.35 -9.52
CA THR A 142 3.46 -7.06 -9.86
C THR A 142 3.61 -6.92 -11.38
N ASP A 143 4.36 -5.91 -11.82
CA ASP A 143 4.57 -5.60 -13.24
C ASP A 143 6.03 -5.67 -13.68
N GLY A 144 6.95 -5.92 -12.76
CA GLY A 144 8.39 -6.01 -13.00
C GLY A 144 9.15 -4.71 -12.85
N LEU A 145 8.47 -3.62 -12.54
CA LEU A 145 9.09 -2.32 -12.30
C LEU A 145 9.33 -2.03 -10.81
N GLU A 146 9.02 -2.98 -9.91
CA GLU A 146 9.08 -2.80 -8.46
C GLU A 146 10.48 -2.35 -7.98
N ALA A 147 11.52 -3.00 -8.49
CA ALA A 147 12.89 -2.64 -8.14
C ALA A 147 13.32 -1.32 -8.81
N ALA A 148 12.93 -1.12 -10.07
CA ALA A 148 13.25 0.08 -10.82
C ALA A 148 12.62 1.32 -10.17
N LEU A 149 11.34 1.28 -9.84
CA LEU A 149 10.58 2.41 -9.27
C LEU A 149 10.69 2.49 -7.73
N SER A 150 11.73 1.89 -7.14
CA SER A 150 11.99 2.06 -5.71
C SER A 150 12.43 3.50 -5.40
N PRO A 151 12.16 4.02 -4.18
CA PRO A 151 12.53 5.40 -3.80
C PRO A 151 14.02 5.73 -3.96
N VAL A 152 14.89 4.71 -3.90
CA VAL A 152 16.35 4.88 -4.06
C VAL A 152 16.75 5.13 -5.51
N ASN A 153 15.96 4.64 -6.47
CA ASN A 153 16.31 4.61 -7.88
C ASN A 153 15.63 5.70 -8.72
N VAL A 154 14.50 6.23 -8.25
CA VAL A 154 13.65 7.12 -9.05
C VAL A 154 14.33 8.43 -9.48
N ASP A 155 15.33 8.90 -8.74
CA ASP A 155 16.09 10.12 -9.10
C ASP A 155 17.15 9.88 -10.17
N LEU A 156 17.38 8.64 -10.58
CA LEU A 156 18.38 8.25 -11.57
C LEU A 156 17.83 8.28 -13.01
N TYR A 157 16.52 8.44 -13.18
CA TYR A 157 15.89 8.30 -14.48
C TYR A 157 15.86 9.61 -15.27
N THR A 158 16.05 9.47 -16.57
CA THR A 158 15.83 10.51 -17.57
C THR A 158 14.39 10.45 -18.08
N PRO A 159 13.87 11.50 -18.72
CA PRO A 159 12.59 11.48 -19.40
C PRO A 159 12.43 10.29 -20.36
N GLN A 160 13.47 10.01 -21.14
CA GLN A 160 13.47 8.87 -22.10
C GLN A 160 13.34 7.52 -21.37
N ALA A 161 14.06 7.30 -20.28
CA ALA A 161 13.96 6.04 -19.53
C ALA A 161 12.55 5.81 -18.97
N VAL A 162 11.87 6.87 -18.51
CA VAL A 162 10.48 6.78 -18.05
C VAL A 162 9.53 6.51 -19.21
N ARG A 163 9.75 7.10 -20.39
CA ARG A 163 8.98 6.82 -21.61
C ARG A 163 9.11 5.35 -22.04
N ASP A 164 10.30 4.80 -21.93
CA ASP A 164 10.56 3.39 -22.21
C ASP A 164 9.80 2.47 -21.25
N MET A 165 9.72 2.84 -19.97
CA MET A 165 8.89 2.12 -18.98
C MET A 165 7.40 2.14 -19.33
N PHE A 166 6.85 3.25 -19.84
CA PHE A 166 5.46 3.30 -20.34
C PHE A 166 5.23 2.33 -21.52
N SER A 167 6.28 2.04 -22.28
CA SER A 167 6.25 1.03 -23.35
C SER A 167 6.49 -0.40 -22.86
N GLY A 168 6.54 -0.61 -21.52
CA GLY A 168 6.76 -1.92 -20.91
C GLY A 168 8.22 -2.37 -20.85
N GLN A 169 9.18 -1.48 -21.12
CA GLN A 169 10.60 -1.80 -21.03
C GLN A 169 11.11 -1.62 -19.61
N VAL A 170 11.65 -2.68 -19.01
CA VAL A 170 12.35 -2.60 -17.73
C VAL A 170 13.78 -2.15 -17.96
N PRO A 171 14.29 -1.12 -17.24
CA PRO A 171 15.68 -0.68 -17.35
C PRO A 171 16.66 -1.84 -17.09
N GLU A 172 17.79 -1.83 -17.80
CA GLU A 172 18.65 -3.02 -17.91
C GLU A 172 19.18 -3.53 -16.56
N GLY A 173 19.55 -2.66 -15.66
CA GLY A 173 20.02 -3.02 -14.31
C GLY A 173 18.96 -3.64 -13.40
N TYR A 174 17.69 -3.61 -13.80
CA TYR A 174 16.56 -4.09 -13.00
C TYR A 174 15.78 -5.22 -13.65
N LYS A 175 16.27 -5.73 -14.79
CA LYS A 175 15.67 -6.90 -15.43
C LYS A 175 15.77 -8.11 -14.50
N ARG A 176 14.65 -8.78 -14.29
CA ARG A 176 14.62 -10.00 -13.48
C ARG A 176 15.52 -11.09 -14.05
N PRO A 177 16.18 -11.88 -13.20
CA PRO A 177 16.82 -13.12 -13.63
C PRO A 177 15.80 -14.05 -14.31
N LYS A 178 16.26 -14.80 -15.31
CA LYS A 178 15.40 -15.80 -15.97
C LYS A 178 14.84 -16.77 -14.93
N ASN A 179 13.58 -17.15 -15.10
CA ASN A 179 12.86 -18.09 -14.22
C ASN A 179 12.62 -17.60 -12.79
N THR A 180 12.63 -16.29 -12.56
CA THR A 180 12.20 -15.67 -11.28
C THR A 180 10.92 -14.87 -11.48
N MET A 181 10.13 -14.77 -10.42
CA MET A 181 8.87 -14.03 -10.40
C MET A 181 8.76 -13.31 -9.05
N ASP A 182 8.34 -12.06 -9.09
CA ASP A 182 7.94 -11.38 -7.86
C ASP A 182 6.58 -11.95 -7.41
N ILE A 183 6.46 -12.24 -6.12
CA ILE A 183 5.26 -12.87 -5.57
C ILE A 183 4.30 -11.82 -5.04
N TYR A 184 4.85 -10.78 -4.43
CA TYR A 184 4.12 -9.64 -3.89
C TYR A 184 5.03 -8.42 -3.84
N ARG A 185 4.43 -7.26 -3.71
CA ARG A 185 5.11 -6.02 -3.31
C ARG A 185 4.56 -5.54 -1.98
N LEU A 186 5.41 -4.93 -1.17
CA LEU A 186 5.03 -4.25 0.06
C LEU A 186 5.09 -2.75 -0.20
N VAL A 187 3.97 -2.07 -0.10
CA VAL A 187 3.81 -0.67 -0.43
C VAL A 187 3.65 0.14 0.86
N ARG A 188 4.39 1.23 1.01
CA ARG A 188 4.15 2.16 2.12
C ARG A 188 2.80 2.81 1.95
N GLN A 189 2.03 2.87 3.02
CA GLN A 189 0.70 3.47 3.00
C GLN A 189 0.75 4.97 2.72
N TYR A 190 1.73 5.63 3.31
CA TYR A 190 2.05 7.04 3.12
C TYR A 190 3.45 7.15 2.54
N ASP A 191 3.87 8.32 2.10
CA ASP A 191 5.21 8.55 1.54
C ASP A 191 5.44 7.77 0.22
N TRP A 192 4.57 8.01 -0.73
CA TRP A 192 4.71 7.50 -2.09
C TRP A 192 4.94 8.65 -3.08
N GLY A 193 5.27 8.34 -4.32
CA GLY A 193 5.53 9.34 -5.34
C GLY A 193 5.19 8.87 -6.73
N ALA A 194 5.24 9.83 -7.66
CA ALA A 194 5.06 9.58 -9.08
C ALA A 194 6.16 10.27 -9.90
N LEU A 195 6.51 9.67 -11.03
CA LEU A 195 7.33 10.28 -12.07
C LEU A 195 6.40 10.76 -13.17
N MET A 196 6.38 12.06 -13.40
CA MET A 196 5.52 12.69 -14.40
C MET A 196 6.36 13.25 -15.55
N LEU A 197 6.03 12.87 -16.78
CA LEU A 197 6.51 13.54 -17.98
C LEU A 197 5.59 14.75 -18.24
N ALA A 198 6.16 15.94 -18.24
CA ALA A 198 5.40 17.17 -18.51
C ALA A 198 5.21 17.38 -20.00
N ASP A 199 3.97 17.63 -20.41
CA ASP A 199 3.64 17.93 -21.81
C ASP A 199 3.99 19.37 -22.20
N ASP A 200 3.93 20.32 -21.23
CA ASP A 200 4.29 21.73 -21.45
C ASP A 200 5.74 21.98 -21.03
N ILE A 201 6.61 22.17 -22.00
CA ILE A 201 8.03 22.48 -21.78
C ILE A 201 8.24 23.89 -21.22
N ASN A 202 7.28 24.80 -21.40
CA ASN A 202 7.36 26.17 -20.88
C ASN A 202 6.93 26.27 -19.42
N TRP A 203 6.31 25.23 -18.89
CA TRP A 203 6.01 25.16 -17.48
C TRP A 203 7.29 25.22 -16.66
N ASN A 204 7.34 26.13 -15.70
CA ASN A 204 8.52 26.34 -14.87
C ASN A 204 8.22 26.04 -13.39
N PRO A 205 8.09 24.76 -13.03
CA PRO A 205 7.83 24.35 -11.65
C PRO A 205 9.05 24.63 -10.77
N VAL A 206 8.80 24.80 -9.48
CA VAL A 206 9.83 24.97 -8.46
C VAL A 206 9.78 23.79 -7.49
N VAL A 207 10.96 23.28 -7.11
CA VAL A 207 11.05 22.23 -6.10
C VAL A 207 10.50 22.75 -4.77
N GLY A 208 9.62 21.97 -4.14
CA GLY A 208 8.89 22.37 -2.94
C GLY A 208 7.51 22.97 -3.19
N ASP A 209 7.17 23.30 -4.44
CA ASP A 209 5.82 23.76 -4.78
C ASP A 209 4.77 22.66 -4.54
N GLU A 210 3.62 23.07 -4.00
CA GLU A 210 2.48 22.21 -3.76
C GLU A 210 1.45 22.34 -4.87
N TYR A 211 0.96 21.19 -5.33
CA TYR A 211 -0.07 21.08 -6.37
C TYR A 211 -1.16 20.10 -5.94
N ARG A 212 -2.32 20.20 -6.57
CA ARG A 212 -3.37 19.19 -6.57
C ARG A 212 -3.25 18.40 -7.86
N MET A 213 -2.98 17.11 -7.74
CA MET A 213 -2.91 16.17 -8.85
C MET A 213 -4.27 15.50 -9.03
N LEU A 214 -4.94 15.76 -10.14
CA LEU A 214 -6.13 15.04 -10.57
C LEU A 214 -5.70 13.85 -11.42
N ILE A 215 -6.12 12.65 -11.04
CA ILE A 215 -5.87 11.41 -11.78
C ILE A 215 -7.11 11.09 -12.60
N GLU A 216 -7.00 11.20 -13.94
CA GLU A 216 -8.13 11.11 -14.85
C GLU A 216 -8.80 9.73 -14.93
N SER A 217 -8.05 8.66 -14.64
CA SER A 217 -8.50 7.28 -14.88
C SER A 217 -9.26 6.64 -13.72
N PHE A 218 -9.40 7.30 -12.56
CA PHE A 218 -9.96 6.69 -11.36
C PHE A 218 -10.84 7.67 -10.60
N GLU A 219 -12.14 7.64 -10.86
CA GLU A 219 -13.18 8.41 -10.13
C GLU A 219 -12.80 9.87 -9.81
N SER A 220 -11.96 10.50 -10.67
CA SER A 220 -11.44 11.85 -10.47
C SER A 220 -10.76 12.05 -9.12
N THR A 221 -9.92 11.10 -8.72
CA THR A 221 -9.18 11.19 -7.45
C THR A 221 -8.23 12.37 -7.46
N ILE A 222 -8.37 13.26 -6.48
CA ILE A 222 -7.49 14.41 -6.29
C ILE A 222 -6.53 14.12 -5.13
N VAL A 223 -5.23 14.23 -5.42
CA VAL A 223 -4.16 13.98 -4.46
C VAL A 223 -3.31 15.24 -4.30
N PRO A 224 -3.09 15.75 -3.09
CA PRO A 224 -2.09 16.79 -2.84
C PRO A 224 -0.70 16.21 -3.05
N VAL A 225 0.13 16.91 -3.80
CA VAL A 225 1.50 16.50 -4.14
C VAL A 225 2.45 17.67 -4.04
N THR A 226 3.71 17.36 -3.72
CA THR A 226 4.81 18.32 -3.69
C THR A 226 5.83 17.96 -4.76
N ILE A 227 6.40 18.94 -5.44
CA ILE A 227 7.49 18.72 -6.38
C ILE A 227 8.77 18.39 -5.60
N ALA A 228 9.27 17.17 -5.77
CA ALA A 228 10.47 16.69 -5.10
C ALA A 228 11.75 16.93 -5.90
N SER A 229 11.70 16.73 -7.23
CA SER A 229 12.83 17.01 -8.13
C SER A 229 12.37 17.25 -9.56
N ILE A 230 13.22 17.89 -10.36
CA ILE A 230 12.97 18.22 -11.76
C ILE A 230 14.22 17.88 -12.57
N THR A 231 14.04 17.09 -13.62
CA THR A 231 15.11 16.70 -14.55
C THR A 231 14.72 17.12 -15.97
N LYS A 232 15.53 17.97 -16.59
CA LYS A 232 15.34 18.39 -17.99
C LYS A 232 16.41 17.74 -18.86
N SER A 233 16.00 17.01 -19.89
CA SER A 233 16.92 16.35 -20.82
C SER A 233 16.24 16.13 -22.17
N GLY A 234 16.97 16.36 -23.27
CA GLY A 234 16.46 16.10 -24.62
C GLY A 234 15.26 16.94 -25.04
N GLY A 235 15.04 18.11 -24.42
CA GLY A 235 13.84 18.94 -24.66
C GLY A 235 12.60 18.45 -23.93
N GLU A 236 12.74 17.49 -23.05
CA GLU A 236 11.66 16.95 -22.20
C GLU A 236 11.91 17.26 -20.72
N MET A 237 10.85 17.29 -19.95
CA MET A 237 10.91 17.53 -18.51
C MET A 237 10.26 16.37 -17.74
N LEU A 238 11.04 15.78 -16.83
CA LEU A 238 10.60 14.80 -15.86
C LEU A 238 10.48 15.45 -14.49
N VAL A 239 9.32 15.35 -13.88
CA VAL A 239 9.03 15.88 -12.56
C VAL A 239 8.74 14.74 -11.61
N ARG A 240 9.46 14.67 -10.49
CA ARG A 240 9.16 13.78 -9.40
C ARG A 240 8.20 14.45 -8.45
N LEU A 241 7.07 13.83 -8.24
CA LEU A 241 6.03 14.24 -7.29
C LEU A 241 6.11 13.36 -6.05
N LYS A 242 5.91 13.96 -4.88
CA LYS A 242 5.77 13.29 -3.60
C LYS A 242 4.37 13.51 -3.06
N ALA A 243 3.77 12.46 -2.48
CA ALA A 243 2.48 12.49 -1.81
C ALA A 243 2.58 11.85 -0.43
N ASP A 244 1.96 12.48 0.57
CA ASP A 244 1.89 12.00 1.96
C ASP A 244 0.46 11.55 2.34
N THR A 245 -0.36 11.24 1.34
CA THR A 245 -1.73 10.74 1.51
C THR A 245 -1.78 9.23 1.38
N PRO A 246 -2.84 8.57 1.90
CA PRO A 246 -3.02 7.12 1.73
C PRO A 246 -2.98 6.69 0.26
N ILE A 247 -2.26 5.60 -0.04
CA ILE A 247 -2.09 5.09 -1.41
C ILE A 247 -3.25 4.19 -1.87
N GLU A 248 -4.09 3.73 -0.96
CA GLU A 248 -5.14 2.73 -1.25
C GLU A 248 -6.01 3.07 -2.47
N PRO A 249 -6.45 4.32 -2.67
CA PRO A 249 -7.28 4.65 -3.85
C PRO A 249 -6.56 4.41 -5.18
N ILE A 250 -5.22 4.41 -5.19
CA ILE A 250 -4.41 4.28 -6.40
C ILE A 250 -3.46 3.08 -6.37
N LEU A 251 -3.60 2.20 -5.40
CA LEU A 251 -2.73 1.03 -5.20
C LEU A 251 -2.55 0.20 -6.48
N TYR A 252 -3.59 0.11 -7.30
CA TYR A 252 -3.62 -0.69 -8.54
C TYR A 252 -3.25 0.12 -9.80
N ILE A 253 -3.03 1.43 -9.66
CA ILE A 253 -2.65 2.29 -10.78
C ILE A 253 -1.13 2.31 -10.90
N ARG A 254 -0.60 1.97 -12.06
CA ARG A 254 0.83 2.08 -12.33
C ARG A 254 1.17 3.27 -13.22
N SER A 255 0.28 3.60 -14.13
CA SER A 255 0.38 4.76 -15.00
C SER A 255 -0.99 5.37 -15.25
N ALA A 256 -1.05 6.69 -15.31
CA ALA A 256 -2.26 7.43 -15.60
C ALA A 256 -1.94 8.78 -16.25
N ARG A 257 -2.92 9.37 -16.87
CA ARG A 257 -2.90 10.80 -17.20
C ARG A 257 -3.26 11.59 -15.96
N VAL A 258 -2.53 12.67 -15.73
CA VAL A 258 -2.74 13.53 -14.57
C VAL A 258 -2.80 14.99 -14.99
N GLN A 259 -3.57 15.79 -14.26
CA GLN A 259 -3.57 17.24 -14.37
C GLN A 259 -3.09 17.82 -13.04
N LEU A 260 -2.14 18.74 -13.10
CA LEU A 260 -1.68 19.49 -11.94
C LEU A 260 -2.36 20.84 -11.90
N SER A 261 -2.91 21.21 -10.75
CA SER A 261 -3.46 22.54 -10.49
C SER A 261 -2.84 23.11 -9.21
N LYS A 262 -2.43 24.37 -9.27
CA LYS A 262 -1.92 25.11 -8.11
C LYS A 262 -3.02 26.06 -7.64
N SER A 263 -3.40 25.98 -6.36
CA SER A 263 -4.27 26.97 -5.75
C SER A 263 -3.43 28.18 -5.38
N VAL A 264 -3.73 29.33 -5.93
CA VAL A 264 -3.07 30.58 -5.62
C VAL A 264 -4.07 31.50 -4.93
N ILE A 265 -3.68 32.09 -3.82
CA ILE A 265 -4.46 33.15 -3.19
C ILE A 265 -4.29 34.40 -4.04
N THR A 266 -5.38 34.89 -4.62
CA THR A 266 -5.37 36.11 -5.42
C THR A 266 -6.14 37.22 -4.73
N TYR A 267 -5.72 38.42 -5.00
CA TYR A 267 -6.48 39.63 -4.64
C TYR A 267 -7.32 40.07 -5.84
N SER A 268 -8.60 40.34 -5.59
CA SER A 268 -9.47 40.89 -6.64
C SER A 268 -9.35 42.40 -6.65
N VAL A 269 -8.98 42.95 -7.80
CA VAL A 269 -8.90 44.39 -8.01
C VAL A 269 -9.70 44.80 -9.24
N PRO A 270 -10.24 46.03 -9.33
CA PRO A 270 -10.84 46.50 -10.57
C PRO A 270 -9.87 46.39 -11.73
N ALA A 271 -10.31 45.91 -12.90
CA ALA A 271 -9.44 45.79 -14.07
C ALA A 271 -8.81 47.15 -14.49
N SER A 272 -9.51 48.26 -14.20
CA SER A 272 -9.00 49.64 -14.42
C SER A 272 -7.90 50.07 -13.46
N ALA A 273 -7.65 49.32 -12.36
CA ALA A 273 -6.57 49.63 -11.41
C ALA A 273 -5.22 49.06 -11.87
N LEU A 274 -5.22 48.18 -12.89
CA LEU A 274 -3.98 47.67 -13.47
C LEU A 274 -3.27 48.74 -14.29
N ILE A 275 -2.02 49.02 -13.97
CA ILE A 275 -1.18 49.98 -14.69
C ILE A 275 0.04 49.23 -15.23
N ASN A 276 0.42 49.51 -16.45
CA ASN A 276 1.69 49.05 -17.02
C ASN A 276 2.65 50.23 -17.05
N GLN A 277 3.67 50.16 -16.21
CA GLN A 277 4.73 51.16 -16.18
C GLN A 277 6.07 50.50 -16.54
N ASP A 278 6.65 50.91 -17.65
CA ASP A 278 7.93 50.41 -18.16
C ASP A 278 8.00 48.87 -18.33
N GLY A 279 6.87 48.24 -18.71
CA GLY A 279 6.76 46.80 -18.87
C GLY A 279 6.42 46.03 -17.59
N VAL A 280 6.31 46.71 -16.46
CA VAL A 280 5.89 46.12 -15.18
C VAL A 280 4.39 46.38 -14.98
N ILE A 281 3.61 45.28 -14.88
CA ILE A 281 2.20 45.39 -14.52
C ILE A 281 2.10 45.50 -13.00
N GLY A 282 1.32 46.47 -12.51
CA GLY A 282 1.16 46.69 -11.10
C GLY A 282 -0.16 47.37 -10.75
N VAL A 283 -0.43 47.46 -9.48
CA VAL A 283 -1.55 48.23 -8.90
C VAL A 283 -0.98 49.35 -8.05
N VAL A 284 -1.51 50.56 -8.21
CA VAL A 284 -1.13 51.69 -7.34
C VAL A 284 -1.92 51.60 -6.04
N VAL A 285 -1.20 51.52 -4.95
CA VAL A 285 -1.76 51.46 -3.59
C VAL A 285 -1.36 52.71 -2.83
N GLN A 286 -2.31 53.32 -2.11
CA GLN A 286 -2.06 54.48 -1.26
C GLN A 286 -1.54 54.03 0.10
N TYR A 287 -0.28 54.26 0.38
CA TYR A 287 0.31 54.09 1.72
C TYR A 287 0.43 55.45 2.44
N LEU A 288 0.73 55.40 3.73
CA LEU A 288 0.93 56.62 4.54
C LEU A 288 2.00 57.57 3.98
N GLU A 289 2.99 57.00 3.31
CA GLU A 289 4.14 57.73 2.69
C GLU A 289 3.83 58.22 1.28
N GLY A 290 2.67 57.87 0.71
CA GLY A 290 2.25 58.26 -0.62
C GLY A 290 1.85 57.09 -1.51
N PRO A 291 1.48 57.34 -2.78
CA PRO A 291 1.11 56.28 -3.71
C PRO A 291 2.34 55.47 -4.12
N TYR A 292 2.20 54.17 -4.13
CA TYR A 292 3.27 53.24 -4.50
C TYR A 292 2.74 52.20 -5.49
N LEU A 293 3.50 51.95 -6.58
CA LEU A 293 3.19 50.90 -7.51
C LEU A 293 3.65 49.55 -6.96
N VAL A 294 2.69 48.68 -6.69
CA VAL A 294 2.95 47.29 -6.27
C VAL A 294 2.96 46.41 -7.53
N PRO A 295 4.10 45.83 -7.91
CA PRO A 295 4.16 44.91 -9.03
C PRO A 295 3.30 43.65 -8.75
N VAL A 296 2.50 43.27 -9.73
CA VAL A 296 1.61 42.12 -9.64
C VAL A 296 1.68 41.20 -10.86
N GLU A 297 1.44 39.92 -10.64
CA GLU A 297 1.18 38.97 -11.69
C GLU A 297 -0.33 38.83 -11.85
N VAL A 298 -0.84 38.96 -13.07
CA VAL A 298 -2.28 38.79 -13.37
C VAL A 298 -2.56 37.33 -13.64
N VAL A 299 -3.30 36.70 -12.74
CA VAL A 299 -3.69 35.28 -12.84
C VAL A 299 -4.88 35.12 -13.78
N SER A 300 -5.88 35.99 -13.67
CA SER A 300 -7.02 36.06 -14.59
C SER A 300 -7.60 37.46 -14.60
N GLN A 301 -8.24 37.84 -15.71
CA GLN A 301 -8.88 39.16 -15.88
C GLN A 301 -10.13 39.01 -16.73
N ASP A 302 -11.17 39.74 -16.35
CA ASP A 302 -12.34 39.96 -17.15
C ASP A 302 -12.54 41.48 -17.45
N ALA A 303 -13.66 41.90 -18.00
CA ALA A 303 -13.91 43.29 -18.35
C ALA A 303 -13.98 44.24 -17.13
N THR A 304 -14.22 43.73 -15.92
CA THR A 304 -14.52 44.49 -14.70
C THR A 304 -13.51 44.28 -13.60
N GLN A 305 -12.98 43.05 -13.47
CA GLN A 305 -12.12 42.63 -12.38
C GLN A 305 -10.88 41.91 -12.89
N ALA A 306 -9.80 42.00 -12.15
CA ALA A 306 -8.59 41.23 -12.32
C ALA A 306 -8.22 40.55 -10.98
N HIS A 307 -7.82 39.29 -11.10
CA HIS A 307 -7.27 38.52 -9.97
C HIS A 307 -5.76 38.52 -10.06
N VAL A 308 -5.11 39.11 -9.06
CA VAL A 308 -3.67 39.38 -9.06
C VAL A 308 -2.97 38.77 -7.85
N VAL A 309 -1.70 38.44 -8.04
CA VAL A 309 -0.77 38.05 -6.97
C VAL A 309 0.35 39.09 -6.89
N PRO A 310 0.67 39.64 -5.72
CA PRO A 310 1.80 40.56 -5.60
C PRO A 310 3.12 39.80 -5.81
N VAL A 311 4.02 40.38 -6.60
CA VAL A 311 5.36 39.82 -6.84
C VAL A 311 6.15 39.71 -5.53
N ASN A 312 5.95 40.66 -4.62
CA ASN A 312 6.54 40.65 -3.27
C ASN A 312 5.43 40.42 -2.23
N ALA A 313 5.55 39.37 -1.44
CA ALA A 313 4.60 39.06 -0.38
C ALA A 313 4.45 40.20 0.63
N GLY A 314 3.22 40.44 1.08
CA GLY A 314 2.91 41.47 2.09
C GLY A 314 2.65 42.88 1.54
N HIS A 315 2.82 43.12 0.24
CA HIS A 315 2.54 44.44 -0.36
C HIS A 315 1.07 44.64 -0.76
N LEU A 316 0.26 43.57 -0.79
CA LEU A 316 -1.19 43.65 -0.92
C LEU A 316 -1.84 42.90 0.24
N TYR A 317 -2.87 43.47 0.83
CA TYR A 317 -3.72 42.82 1.83
C TYR A 317 -5.15 43.32 1.70
N GLU A 318 -6.09 42.57 2.25
CA GLU A 318 -7.51 42.90 2.15
C GLU A 318 -7.82 44.23 2.85
N GLY A 319 -8.54 45.13 2.15
CA GLY A 319 -8.91 46.44 2.66
C GLY A 319 -7.93 47.58 2.30
N LEU A 320 -6.88 47.32 1.52
CA LEU A 320 -6.06 48.38 0.91
C LEU A 320 -6.88 49.15 -0.15
N THR A 321 -6.78 50.49 -0.12
CA THR A 321 -7.44 51.40 -1.07
C THR A 321 -6.46 52.06 -1.99
#